data_3332602b342c1815b30855ad9ed84aa0
#
_entry.id   3332602b342c1815b30855ad9ed84aa0
#
_cell.length_a   1.000
_cell.length_b   1.000
_cell.length_c   1.000
_cell.angle_alpha   90.00
_cell.angle_beta   90.00
_cell.angle_gamma   90.00
#
_symmetry.space_group_name_H-M   'P 1'
#
loop_
_entity.id
_entity.type
_entity.pdbx_description
1 polymer ?
#
loop_
_entity_poly.entity_id
_entity_poly.type
_entity_poly.pdbx_seq_one_letter_code
_entity_poly.pdbx_strand_id
1 'polypeptide(L)'
;MLAAVQRTDRKFSLTYRAAIQPNPLFQFLCASVIVFLSVGPGFAQSGASYTAQRRIDTITVDGNLNEASWFNALSTSVLTLWNGSPAPAALQTTAKLVWDDQYLFIGFNAQDSDVYATYGGRDPNCWEQDVFEVFVTVPGTTGYIEVECSPKGVIWDGYFTNVFQGLGGSYNLASLQVAGHVNGTLNNPTDSDLGFSGEIRLPFSDIYQGVSGGHPTNGTQLRLNLNRINWNTPATPGGLGAAGSDTYYAWSPVPGASVSFHRPANFGTVTFTTNSVPAPTWQFTGQTLADTNLVFSGSGHPGGTYWVLVATNASLAMASWT
;
A
#
# COMPACT_ATOMS: atom_id res chain seq x y z
N MET A 1 17.76 -1.77 -48.33
CA MET A 1 17.62 -2.72 -47.22
C MET A 1 16.55 -2.16 -46.29
N LEU A 2 15.31 -2.60 -46.41
CA LEU A 2 14.19 -2.17 -45.55
C LEU A 2 13.85 -3.34 -44.63
N ALA A 3 13.96 -3.11 -43.32
CA ALA A 3 13.46 -4.03 -42.33
C ALA A 3 12.14 -3.49 -41.76
N ALA A 4 11.08 -4.27 -41.85
CA ALA A 4 9.81 -3.97 -41.20
C ALA A 4 9.69 -4.81 -39.92
N VAL A 5 9.43 -4.13 -38.80
CA VAL A 5 9.14 -4.76 -37.53
C VAL A 5 7.62 -4.80 -37.37
N GLN A 6 7.03 -5.98 -37.31
CA GLN A 6 5.64 -6.17 -36.89
C GLN A 6 5.62 -6.60 -35.41
N ARG A 7 4.84 -5.88 -34.62
CA ARG A 7 4.57 -6.20 -33.21
C ARG A 7 3.25 -6.96 -33.13
N THR A 8 3.32 -8.21 -32.74
CA THR A 8 2.15 -8.95 -32.26
C THR A 8 2.39 -9.32 -30.81
N ASP A 9 1.36 -9.21 -29.99
CA ASP A 9 1.42 -9.40 -28.55
C ASP A 9 2.10 -10.71 -28.17
N ARG A 10 3.28 -10.62 -27.58
CA ARG A 10 4.09 -11.68 -26.92
C ARG A 10 5.08 -12.51 -27.72
N LYS A 11 5.38 -12.22 -28.99
CA LYS A 11 6.56 -12.85 -29.64
C LYS A 11 7.18 -11.90 -30.66
N PHE A 12 8.48 -11.69 -30.60
CA PHE A 12 9.24 -11.05 -31.66
C PHE A 12 9.72 -12.12 -32.66
N SER A 13 9.38 -11.98 -33.91
CA SER A 13 10.02 -12.75 -34.97
C SER A 13 10.71 -11.78 -35.96
N LEU A 14 11.98 -12.03 -36.21
CA LEU A 14 12.77 -11.30 -37.21
C LEU A 14 12.82 -12.17 -38.46
N THR A 15 12.16 -11.73 -39.52
CA THR A 15 12.24 -12.43 -40.79
C THR A 15 13.20 -11.70 -41.73
N TYR A 16 14.27 -12.35 -42.12
CA TYR A 16 15.26 -11.84 -43.04
C TYR A 16 14.92 -12.39 -44.45
N ARG A 17 14.62 -11.54 -45.44
CA ARG A 17 14.59 -11.91 -46.84
C ARG A 17 15.81 -11.33 -47.54
N ALA A 18 16.73 -12.19 -47.91
CA ALA A 18 17.82 -11.85 -48.81
C ALA A 18 17.35 -12.09 -50.26
N ALA A 19 17.38 -11.04 -51.06
CA ALA A 19 17.23 -11.19 -52.50
C ALA A 19 18.64 -11.48 -53.07
N ILE A 20 18.81 -12.69 -53.59
CA ILE A 20 20.05 -13.10 -54.25
C ILE A 20 19.87 -12.75 -55.74
N GLN A 21 20.71 -11.82 -56.23
CA GLN A 21 20.98 -11.64 -57.66
C GLN A 21 22.27 -12.39 -57.98
N PRO A 22 22.34 -13.17 -59.07
CA PRO A 22 23.57 -13.87 -59.43
C PRO A 22 24.52 -12.97 -60.22
N ASN A 23 25.67 -12.66 -59.63
CA ASN A 23 26.81 -12.16 -60.37
C ASN A 23 28.10 -12.78 -59.84
N PRO A 24 28.90 -13.46 -60.70
CA PRO A 24 30.07 -14.19 -60.25
C PRO A 24 31.29 -13.24 -60.19
N LEU A 25 32.03 -13.28 -59.14
CA LEU A 25 33.28 -12.63 -58.82
C LEU A 25 33.16 -11.61 -57.66
N PHE A 26 33.18 -12.12 -56.48
CA PHE A 26 33.80 -11.35 -55.39
C PHE A 26 34.33 -12.26 -54.30
N GLN A 27 35.57 -12.04 -53.97
CA GLN A 27 36.38 -12.72 -52.96
C GLN A 27 35.74 -12.69 -51.56
N PHE A 28 35.97 -13.74 -50.82
CA PHE A 28 35.62 -13.88 -49.41
C PHE A 28 36.28 -12.78 -48.59
N LEU A 29 35.52 -11.80 -48.12
CA LEU A 29 35.85 -11.01 -46.94
C LEU A 29 34.93 -11.50 -45.82
N CYS A 30 35.52 -12.24 -44.86
CA CYS A 30 34.86 -12.51 -43.59
C CYS A 30 34.68 -11.21 -42.82
N ALA A 31 33.55 -10.56 -42.97
CA ALA A 31 33.14 -9.50 -42.07
C ALA A 31 32.52 -10.14 -40.83
N SER A 32 33.33 -10.18 -39.75
CA SER A 32 32.78 -10.50 -38.41
C SER A 32 31.82 -9.40 -38.02
N VAL A 33 30.52 -9.66 -38.12
CA VAL A 33 29.50 -8.79 -37.54
C VAL A 33 29.57 -8.94 -36.03
N ILE A 34 30.27 -8.08 -35.35
CA ILE A 34 30.21 -7.94 -33.90
C ILE A 34 28.85 -7.27 -33.63
N VAL A 35 27.86 -8.09 -33.24
CA VAL A 35 26.61 -7.58 -32.67
C VAL A 35 26.93 -7.08 -31.27
N PHE A 36 27.14 -5.78 -31.14
CA PHE A 36 27.03 -5.16 -29.81
C PHE A 36 25.57 -5.26 -29.38
N LEU A 37 25.25 -6.31 -28.60
CA LEU A 37 24.10 -6.25 -27.73
C LEU A 37 24.41 -5.11 -26.73
N SER A 38 23.97 -3.90 -27.04
CA SER A 38 23.78 -2.91 -26.00
C SER A 38 22.73 -3.51 -25.05
N VAL A 39 23.20 -4.04 -23.94
CA VAL A 39 22.34 -4.20 -22.77
C VAL A 39 21.94 -2.77 -22.45
N GLY A 40 20.77 -2.36 -22.95
CA GLY A 40 20.15 -1.12 -22.53
C GLY A 40 20.10 -1.13 -21.00
N PRO A 41 20.15 0.03 -20.34
CA PRO A 41 19.98 0.08 -18.89
C PRO A 41 18.76 -0.75 -18.59
N GLY A 42 18.93 -1.83 -17.83
CA GLY A 42 17.84 -2.69 -17.44
C GLY A 42 16.71 -1.76 -16.99
N PHE A 43 15.52 -1.91 -17.55
CA PHE A 43 14.37 -1.15 -17.08
C PHE A 43 14.34 -1.41 -15.58
N ALA A 44 14.74 -0.41 -14.80
CA ALA A 44 14.50 -0.44 -13.38
C ALA A 44 13.01 -0.76 -13.27
N GLN A 45 12.65 -1.87 -12.68
CA GLN A 45 11.27 -2.24 -12.45
C GLN A 45 10.68 -1.01 -11.78
N SER A 46 9.75 -0.32 -12.48
CA SER A 46 9.14 0.87 -11.93
C SER A 46 8.46 0.40 -10.66
N GLY A 47 8.95 0.85 -9.51
CA GLY A 47 8.39 0.51 -8.21
C GLY A 47 6.89 0.84 -8.20
N ALA A 48 6.15 0.27 -7.28
CA ALA A 48 4.75 0.57 -7.10
C ALA A 48 4.52 2.08 -6.98
N SER A 49 3.37 2.57 -7.40
CA SER A 49 3.01 3.99 -7.33
C SER A 49 1.62 4.18 -6.74
N TYR A 50 1.44 5.24 -5.98
CA TYR A 50 0.18 5.62 -5.36
C TYR A 50 0.00 7.14 -5.36
N THR A 51 -1.23 7.62 -5.52
CA THR A 51 -1.56 9.03 -5.35
C THR A 51 -2.36 9.22 -4.07
N ALA A 52 -1.74 9.83 -3.08
CA ALA A 52 -2.38 10.15 -1.80
C ALA A 52 -3.22 11.41 -1.95
N GLN A 53 -4.52 11.30 -1.65
CA GLN A 53 -5.49 12.38 -1.67
C GLN A 53 -5.66 12.96 -0.26
N ARG A 54 -6.19 14.18 -0.17
CA ARG A 54 -6.51 14.77 1.13
C ARG A 54 -7.71 14.07 1.76
N ARG A 55 -7.65 13.81 3.08
CA ARG A 55 -8.79 13.35 3.86
C ARG A 55 -9.91 14.39 3.87
N ILE A 56 -11.15 13.96 4.06
CA ILE A 56 -12.35 14.81 4.09
C ILE A 56 -12.99 14.90 5.46
N ASP A 57 -12.63 14.03 6.38
CA ASP A 57 -13.15 13.97 7.74
C ASP A 57 -12.03 13.72 8.75
N THR A 58 -12.35 13.74 10.02
CA THR A 58 -11.41 13.38 11.08
C THR A 58 -11.28 11.87 11.13
N ILE A 59 -10.05 11.38 11.01
CA ILE A 59 -9.74 9.96 11.19
C ILE A 59 -9.47 9.72 12.67
N THR A 60 -10.21 8.78 13.25
CA THR A 60 -9.97 8.26 14.61
C THR A 60 -9.13 7.02 14.48
N VAL A 61 -7.90 7.05 14.98
CA VAL A 61 -7.00 5.90 14.89
C VAL A 61 -7.46 4.83 15.89
N ASP A 62 -8.35 3.93 15.43
CA ASP A 62 -8.94 2.86 16.26
C ASP A 62 -8.80 1.47 15.61
N GLY A 63 -8.18 1.40 14.41
CA GLY A 63 -7.93 0.19 13.65
C GLY A 63 -9.06 -0.18 12.68
N ASN A 64 -10.18 0.56 12.69
CA ASN A 64 -11.31 0.33 11.79
C ASN A 64 -11.30 1.38 10.68
N LEU A 65 -11.37 0.94 9.43
CA LEU A 65 -11.39 1.84 8.26
C LEU A 65 -12.83 2.26 7.94
N ASN A 66 -13.49 2.92 8.87
CA ASN A 66 -14.91 3.25 8.79
C ASN A 66 -15.20 4.74 8.52
N GLU A 67 -14.19 5.60 8.47
CA GLU A 67 -14.34 7.00 8.09
C GLU A 67 -14.58 7.16 6.58
N ALA A 68 -15.27 8.26 6.23
CA ALA A 68 -15.58 8.58 4.84
C ALA A 68 -14.32 8.71 3.97
N SER A 69 -13.22 9.18 4.56
CA SER A 69 -11.92 9.26 3.90
C SER A 69 -11.41 7.91 3.44
N TRP A 70 -11.54 6.88 4.28
CA TRP A 70 -11.10 5.53 3.92
C TRP A 70 -11.98 4.89 2.86
N PHE A 71 -13.28 5.11 2.96
CA PHE A 71 -14.21 4.50 2.02
C PHE A 71 -13.90 4.84 0.57
N ASN A 72 -13.65 6.11 0.30
CA ASN A 72 -13.48 6.63 -1.06
C ASN A 72 -12.02 6.78 -1.49
N ALA A 73 -11.05 6.61 -0.58
CA ALA A 73 -9.64 6.59 -0.96
C ALA A 73 -9.34 5.39 -1.87
N LEU A 74 -8.47 5.61 -2.84
CA LEU A 74 -7.99 4.54 -3.70
C LEU A 74 -7.27 3.48 -2.86
N SER A 75 -7.47 2.22 -3.18
CA SER A 75 -6.65 1.14 -2.63
C SER A 75 -5.35 1.00 -3.41
N THR A 76 -4.30 0.59 -2.73
CA THR A 76 -3.09 0.08 -3.40
C THR A 76 -3.43 -1.17 -4.22
N SER A 77 -2.54 -1.59 -5.10
CA SER A 77 -2.53 -2.98 -5.54
C SER A 77 -2.38 -3.90 -4.32
N VAL A 78 -2.86 -5.14 -4.45
CA VAL A 78 -2.59 -6.19 -3.45
C VAL A 78 -1.07 -6.32 -3.30
N LEU A 79 -0.60 -6.42 -2.05
CA LEU A 79 0.81 -6.72 -1.79
C LEU A 79 1.15 -8.08 -2.40
N THR A 80 2.28 -8.16 -3.05
CA THR A 80 2.82 -9.41 -3.58
C THR A 80 3.75 -10.05 -2.55
N LEU A 81 4.16 -11.30 -2.76
CA LEU A 81 5.32 -11.82 -2.04
C LEU A 81 6.51 -10.86 -2.24
N TRP A 82 7.43 -10.83 -1.30
CA TRP A 82 8.60 -9.93 -1.31
C TRP A 82 9.40 -9.94 -2.63
N ASN A 83 9.38 -11.05 -3.35
CA ASN A 83 10.06 -11.25 -4.63
C ASN A 83 9.22 -10.84 -5.86
N GLY A 84 7.99 -10.36 -5.66
CA GLY A 84 7.05 -9.96 -6.70
C GLY A 84 6.11 -11.06 -7.20
N SER A 85 6.19 -12.28 -6.66
CA SER A 85 5.21 -13.34 -6.97
C SER A 85 3.84 -13.01 -6.37
N PRO A 86 2.72 -13.44 -6.98
CA PRO A 86 1.38 -13.18 -6.44
C PRO A 86 1.20 -13.72 -5.01
N ALA A 87 0.50 -12.95 -4.18
CA ALA A 87 0.08 -13.41 -2.86
C ALA A 87 -1.03 -14.48 -2.98
N PRO A 88 -1.08 -15.47 -2.09
CA PRO A 88 -2.21 -16.37 -1.97
C PRO A 88 -3.53 -15.61 -1.74
N ALA A 89 -4.63 -16.10 -2.28
CA ALA A 89 -5.94 -15.43 -2.17
C ALA A 89 -6.40 -15.25 -0.70
N ALA A 90 -6.02 -16.17 0.18
CA ALA A 90 -6.36 -16.11 1.61
C ALA A 90 -5.48 -15.16 2.44
N LEU A 91 -4.42 -14.59 1.85
CA LEU A 91 -3.44 -13.75 2.55
C LEU A 91 -3.26 -12.39 1.85
N GLN A 92 -4.29 -11.92 1.15
CA GLN A 92 -4.24 -10.64 0.44
C GLN A 92 -4.22 -9.47 1.43
N THR A 93 -3.36 -8.52 1.14
CA THR A 93 -3.27 -7.28 1.91
C THR A 93 -3.36 -6.10 0.96
N THR A 94 -4.15 -5.10 1.32
CA THR A 94 -4.25 -3.82 0.63
C THR A 94 -4.16 -2.68 1.62
N ALA A 95 -3.76 -1.52 1.15
CA ALA A 95 -3.73 -0.32 1.97
C ALA A 95 -4.32 0.88 1.23
N LYS A 96 -4.61 1.93 1.98
CA LYS A 96 -5.08 3.23 1.52
C LYS A 96 -4.28 4.30 2.22
N LEU A 97 -3.94 5.37 1.50
CA LEU A 97 -3.19 6.48 2.06
C LEU A 97 -3.96 7.77 1.79
N VAL A 98 -4.17 8.55 2.84
CA VAL A 98 -4.69 9.91 2.76
C VAL A 98 -3.86 10.82 3.66
N TRP A 99 -4.00 12.14 3.51
CA TRP A 99 -3.15 13.07 4.23
C TRP A 99 -3.87 14.39 4.56
N ASP A 100 -3.31 15.11 5.51
CA ASP A 100 -3.61 16.51 5.81
C ASP A 100 -2.30 17.32 5.91
N ASP A 101 -2.34 18.51 6.48
CA ASP A 101 -1.16 19.36 6.57
C ASP A 101 -0.13 18.90 7.62
N GLN A 102 -0.50 17.95 8.49
CA GLN A 102 0.33 17.49 9.61
C GLN A 102 0.73 16.03 9.50
N TYR A 103 -0.13 15.18 8.91
CA TYR A 103 -0.01 13.74 9.00
C TYR A 103 -0.25 13.03 7.67
N LEU A 104 0.51 11.98 7.45
CA LEU A 104 0.17 10.90 6.54
C LEU A 104 -0.62 9.85 7.35
N PHE A 105 -1.80 9.49 6.86
CA PHE A 105 -2.63 8.41 7.39
C PHE A 105 -2.53 7.21 6.46
N ILE A 106 -2.32 6.05 7.04
CA ILE A 106 -2.24 4.78 6.32
C ILE A 106 -3.23 3.82 6.97
N GLY A 107 -4.22 3.38 6.22
CA GLY A 107 -5.15 2.35 6.64
C GLY A 107 -4.90 1.08 5.84
N PHE A 108 -4.99 -0.09 6.45
CA PHE A 108 -4.76 -1.36 5.77
C PHE A 108 -5.75 -2.44 6.20
N ASN A 109 -5.96 -3.41 5.30
CA ASN A 109 -6.66 -4.65 5.58
C ASN A 109 -5.78 -5.82 5.16
N ALA A 110 -5.58 -6.78 6.05
CA ALA A 110 -4.80 -7.99 5.85
C ALA A 110 -5.69 -9.21 6.09
N GLN A 111 -5.97 -9.99 5.05
CA GLN A 111 -6.67 -11.27 5.17
C GLN A 111 -5.74 -12.29 5.84
N ASP A 112 -6.28 -13.01 6.81
CA ASP A 112 -5.61 -14.03 7.59
C ASP A 112 -6.62 -14.95 8.24
N SER A 113 -6.39 -16.24 8.24
CA SER A 113 -7.27 -17.20 8.88
C SER A 113 -6.86 -17.55 10.31
N ASP A 114 -5.71 -17.07 10.78
CA ASP A 114 -5.16 -17.34 12.12
C ASP A 114 -4.30 -16.16 12.58
N VAL A 115 -4.95 -15.12 13.11
CA VAL A 115 -4.28 -13.88 13.50
C VAL A 115 -3.55 -14.06 14.82
N TYR A 116 -2.24 -13.85 14.79
CA TYR A 116 -1.36 -14.11 15.91
C TYR A 116 -0.54 -12.88 16.34
N ALA A 117 -0.73 -12.41 17.57
CA ALA A 117 0.08 -11.38 18.20
C ALA A 117 0.01 -11.48 19.73
N THR A 118 1.12 -11.76 20.40
CA THR A 118 1.17 -11.88 21.85
C THR A 118 1.87 -10.71 22.53
N TYR A 119 2.74 -10.00 21.81
CA TYR A 119 3.47 -8.89 22.36
C TYR A 119 2.58 -7.77 22.89
N GLY A 120 3.11 -6.99 23.82
CA GLY A 120 2.48 -5.80 24.39
C GLY A 120 3.57 -4.79 24.76
N GLY A 121 3.12 -3.59 25.13
CA GLY A 121 4.02 -2.48 25.39
C GLY A 121 4.43 -1.75 24.11
N ARG A 122 5.61 -1.11 24.14
CA ARG A 122 6.19 -0.41 23.00
C ARG A 122 7.53 -1.03 22.63
N ASP A 123 7.83 -1.08 21.36
CA ASP A 123 9.09 -1.53 20.79
C ASP A 123 9.50 -3.00 21.07
N PRO A 124 8.53 -3.96 21.20
CA PRO A 124 8.90 -5.35 21.12
C PRO A 124 9.22 -5.72 19.66
N ASN A 125 9.84 -6.84 19.43
CA ASN A 125 10.15 -7.36 18.10
C ASN A 125 8.86 -7.77 17.36
N CYS A 126 8.03 -6.80 16.90
CA CYS A 126 6.74 -7.12 16.28
C CYS A 126 6.89 -7.99 15.03
N TRP A 127 8.02 -7.89 14.31
CA TRP A 127 8.33 -8.73 13.14
C TRP A 127 8.40 -10.24 13.43
N GLU A 128 8.44 -10.65 14.69
CA GLU A 128 8.41 -12.04 15.11
C GLU A 128 7.00 -12.63 15.22
N GLN A 129 5.98 -11.84 14.84
CA GLN A 129 4.55 -12.19 14.85
C GLN A 129 3.87 -11.57 13.62
N ASP A 130 2.55 -11.70 13.51
CA ASP A 130 1.82 -10.98 12.46
C ASP A 130 2.01 -9.48 12.63
N VAL A 131 2.40 -8.83 11.54
CA VAL A 131 2.69 -7.41 11.56
C VAL A 131 2.49 -6.78 10.19
N PHE A 132 2.04 -5.52 10.19
CA PHE A 132 2.09 -4.64 9.02
C PHE A 132 3.12 -3.55 9.26
N GLU A 133 3.94 -3.28 8.24
CA GLU A 133 5.08 -2.38 8.34
C GLU A 133 5.02 -1.28 7.28
N VAL A 134 5.50 -0.11 7.67
CA VAL A 134 5.62 1.07 6.80
C VAL A 134 7.05 1.54 6.82
N PHE A 135 7.68 1.56 5.67
CA PHE A 135 8.99 2.17 5.45
C PHE A 135 8.83 3.44 4.65
N VAL A 136 9.38 4.56 5.11
CA VAL A 136 9.24 5.84 4.41
C VAL A 136 10.53 6.64 4.43
N THR A 137 10.84 7.28 3.30
CA THR A 137 11.98 8.19 3.15
C THR A 137 11.66 9.36 2.23
N VAL A 138 12.36 10.46 2.45
CA VAL A 138 12.33 11.64 1.56
C VAL A 138 13.30 11.41 0.40
N PRO A 139 12.89 11.61 -0.86
CA PRO A 139 13.79 11.48 -2.00
C PRO A 139 15.05 12.33 -1.84
N GLY A 140 16.20 11.74 -2.16
CA GLY A 140 17.50 12.41 -2.03
C GLY A 140 18.16 12.31 -0.67
N THR A 141 17.50 11.69 0.31
CA THR A 141 18.11 11.35 1.61
C THR A 141 18.50 9.88 1.68
N THR A 142 19.38 9.53 2.61
CA THR A 142 19.78 8.13 2.88
C THR A 142 19.01 7.53 4.05
N GLY A 143 18.46 8.39 4.92
CA GLY A 143 17.71 7.95 6.08
C GLY A 143 16.27 7.56 5.74
N TYR A 144 15.70 6.66 6.53
CA TYR A 144 14.31 6.24 6.44
C TYR A 144 13.75 5.91 7.83
N ILE A 145 12.44 6.00 7.93
CA ILE A 145 11.68 5.58 9.10
C ILE A 145 11.05 4.22 8.81
N GLU A 146 10.97 3.40 9.83
CA GLU A 146 10.19 2.19 9.89
C GLU A 146 9.18 2.29 11.02
N VAL A 147 7.94 1.89 10.76
CA VAL A 147 6.85 1.80 11.73
C VAL A 147 6.17 0.46 11.55
N GLU A 148 6.00 -0.27 12.62
CA GLU A 148 5.28 -1.52 12.66
C GLU A 148 3.98 -1.40 13.45
N CYS A 149 2.94 -2.07 12.95
CA CYS A 149 1.62 -2.18 13.56
C CYS A 149 1.25 -3.65 13.70
N SER A 150 1.22 -4.16 14.92
CA SER A 150 0.71 -5.51 15.17
C SER A 150 -0.83 -5.54 15.11
N PRO A 151 -1.48 -6.72 15.00
CA PRO A 151 -2.93 -6.85 15.12
C PRO A 151 -3.53 -6.27 16.39
N LYS A 152 -2.74 -6.16 17.47
CA LYS A 152 -3.13 -5.54 18.75
C LYS A 152 -2.90 -4.04 18.79
N GLY A 153 -2.38 -3.42 17.71
CA GLY A 153 -1.96 -2.02 17.72
C GLY A 153 -0.69 -1.76 18.54
N VAL A 154 0.12 -2.80 18.80
CA VAL A 154 1.44 -2.62 19.40
C VAL A 154 2.35 -2.01 18.37
N ILE A 155 3.11 -1.01 18.80
CA ILE A 155 4.00 -0.20 17.96
C ILE A 155 5.44 -0.67 18.14
N TRP A 156 6.15 -0.81 17.04
CA TRP A 156 7.59 -0.66 16.98
C TRP A 156 7.92 0.44 15.98
N ASP A 157 8.87 1.32 16.28
CA ASP A 157 9.30 2.35 15.35
C ASP A 157 10.81 2.59 15.46
N GLY A 158 11.41 2.97 14.33
CA GLY A 158 12.83 3.19 14.23
C GLY A 158 13.21 4.22 13.17
N TYR A 159 14.34 4.88 13.37
CA TYR A 159 14.96 5.74 12.37
C TYR A 159 16.31 5.19 11.97
N PHE A 160 16.51 4.98 10.69
CA PHE A 160 17.74 4.48 10.10
C PHE A 160 18.43 5.58 9.31
N THR A 161 19.68 5.85 9.62
CA THR A 161 20.50 6.82 8.86
C THR A 161 21.01 6.23 7.54
N ASN A 162 21.09 4.89 7.47
CA ASN A 162 21.44 4.09 6.31
C ASN A 162 20.88 2.67 6.51
N VAL A 163 21.02 1.80 5.52
CA VAL A 163 20.55 0.40 5.59
C VAL A 163 21.10 -0.28 6.84
N PHE A 164 20.21 -0.74 7.72
CA PHE A 164 20.51 -1.35 9.03
C PHE A 164 21.40 -0.50 9.97
N GLN A 165 21.52 0.79 9.75
CA GLN A 165 22.29 1.69 10.61
C GLN A 165 21.38 2.78 11.15
N GLY A 166 21.12 2.79 12.44
CA GLY A 166 20.25 3.80 13.04
C GLY A 166 19.84 3.49 14.47
N LEU A 167 18.76 4.11 14.90
CA LEU A 167 18.21 4.05 16.25
C LEU A 167 16.94 3.16 16.24
N GLY A 168 17.05 1.93 15.75
CA GLY A 168 15.94 0.98 15.82
C GLY A 168 15.51 0.72 17.25
N GLY A 169 14.20 0.68 17.54
CA GLY A 169 13.63 0.31 18.84
C GLY A 169 13.92 1.26 20.02
N SER A 170 14.88 2.16 19.90
CA SER A 170 15.16 3.21 20.87
C SER A 170 14.75 4.61 20.39
N TYR A 171 14.29 4.70 19.16
CA TYR A 171 13.74 5.90 18.56
C TYR A 171 12.23 5.89 18.70
N ASN A 172 11.67 6.98 19.21
CA ASN A 172 10.23 7.09 19.40
C ASN A 172 9.70 8.31 18.67
N LEU A 173 8.85 8.07 17.68
CA LEU A 173 8.08 9.10 16.97
C LEU A 173 7.04 9.68 17.93
N ALA A 174 7.24 10.92 18.37
CA ALA A 174 6.49 11.50 19.49
C ALA A 174 4.98 11.63 19.26
N SER A 175 4.56 11.83 18.01
CA SER A 175 3.15 12.02 17.64
C SER A 175 2.58 10.89 16.79
N LEU A 176 3.30 9.78 16.67
CA LEU A 176 2.82 8.57 16.01
C LEU A 176 1.62 8.00 16.76
N GLN A 177 0.59 7.65 16.03
CA GLN A 177 -0.52 6.84 16.54
C GLN A 177 -0.72 5.62 15.65
N VAL A 178 -0.94 4.48 16.28
CA VAL A 178 -1.18 3.21 15.63
C VAL A 178 -2.30 2.50 16.36
N ALA A 179 -3.21 1.87 15.62
CA ALA A 179 -4.22 0.99 16.16
C ALA A 179 -4.41 -0.22 15.24
N GLY A 180 -4.63 -1.37 15.84
CA GLY A 180 -4.99 -2.61 15.14
C GLY A 180 -6.38 -3.07 15.56
N HIS A 181 -7.07 -3.75 14.66
CA HIS A 181 -8.39 -4.37 14.90
C HIS A 181 -8.41 -5.76 14.29
N VAL A 182 -8.76 -6.76 15.08
CA VAL A 182 -8.86 -8.16 14.62
C VAL A 182 -10.30 -8.48 14.22
N ASN A 183 -10.48 -8.96 13.00
CA ASN A 183 -11.75 -9.48 12.50
C ASN A 183 -11.82 -10.98 12.75
N GLY A 184 -12.02 -11.38 13.98
CA GLY A 184 -11.96 -12.75 14.45
C GLY A 184 -11.55 -12.83 15.91
N THR A 185 -10.80 -13.85 16.27
CA THR A 185 -10.29 -14.06 17.64
C THR A 185 -8.76 -14.15 17.61
N LEU A 186 -8.11 -13.30 18.36
CA LEU A 186 -6.68 -13.22 18.42
C LEU A 186 -6.07 -14.42 19.15
N ASN A 187 -5.03 -15.04 18.59
CA ASN A 187 -4.27 -16.15 19.18
C ASN A 187 -5.10 -17.41 19.45
N ASN A 188 -6.08 -17.71 18.62
CA ASN A 188 -6.90 -18.91 18.73
C ASN A 188 -6.82 -19.78 17.47
N PRO A 189 -5.91 -20.75 17.40
CA PRO A 189 -5.73 -21.58 16.21
C PRO A 189 -6.86 -22.61 15.98
N THR A 190 -7.94 -22.58 16.77
CA THR A 190 -9.04 -23.55 16.69
C THR A 190 -10.26 -23.05 15.92
N ASP A 191 -10.28 -21.76 15.56
CA ASP A 191 -11.29 -21.16 14.71
C ASP A 191 -10.68 -20.60 13.41
N SER A 192 -11.40 -19.78 12.70
CA SER A 192 -10.89 -19.17 11.47
C SER A 192 -11.25 -17.69 11.44
N ASP A 193 -10.25 -16.87 11.36
CA ASP A 193 -10.37 -15.41 11.30
C ASP A 193 -10.64 -14.93 9.86
N LEU A 194 -11.07 -13.68 9.75
CA LEU A 194 -11.12 -12.96 8.48
C LEU A 194 -9.85 -12.14 8.24
N GLY A 195 -9.06 -11.93 9.30
CA GLY A 195 -7.83 -11.17 9.27
C GLY A 195 -7.81 -10.00 10.25
N PHE A 196 -6.99 -9.02 9.96
CA PHE A 196 -6.90 -7.81 10.76
C PHE A 196 -6.78 -6.56 9.90
N SER A 197 -7.17 -5.44 10.47
CA SER A 197 -7.00 -4.12 9.90
C SER A 197 -6.21 -3.24 10.85
N GLY A 198 -5.75 -2.10 10.38
CA GLY A 198 -5.11 -1.13 11.24
C GLY A 198 -4.97 0.22 10.59
N GLU A 199 -4.67 1.19 11.44
CA GLU A 199 -4.47 2.58 11.07
C GLU A 199 -3.19 3.10 11.68
N ILE A 200 -2.46 3.86 10.90
CA ILE A 200 -1.21 4.51 11.28
C ILE A 200 -1.35 6.00 10.94
N ARG A 201 -1.18 6.87 11.92
CA ARG A 201 -1.06 8.33 11.75
C ARG A 201 0.39 8.73 11.94
N LEU A 202 1.09 9.02 10.86
CA LEU A 202 2.52 9.30 10.83
C LEU A 202 2.75 10.80 10.62
N PRO A 203 3.42 11.51 11.57
CA PRO A 203 3.63 12.94 11.46
C PRO A 203 4.65 13.30 10.38
N PHE A 204 4.36 14.33 9.59
CA PHE A 204 5.32 14.82 8.60
C PHE A 204 6.56 15.44 9.24
N SER A 205 6.45 16.00 10.44
CA SER A 205 7.61 16.50 11.19
C SER A 205 8.68 15.43 11.38
N ASP A 206 8.27 14.19 11.57
CA ASP A 206 9.19 13.07 11.76
C ASP A 206 9.72 12.54 10.42
N ILE A 207 8.86 12.46 9.38
CA ILE A 207 9.28 12.04 8.04
C ILE A 207 10.32 13.01 7.46
N TYR A 208 10.13 14.32 7.67
CA TYR A 208 11.01 15.37 7.15
C TYR A 208 12.08 15.79 8.14
N GLN A 209 12.38 15.00 9.16
CA GLN A 209 13.41 15.32 10.15
C GLN A 209 14.74 15.65 9.47
N GLY A 210 15.23 16.85 9.70
CA GLY A 210 16.49 17.35 9.10
C GLY A 210 16.38 17.74 7.62
N VAL A 211 15.18 17.72 7.03
CA VAL A 211 14.93 18.16 5.65
C VAL A 211 14.13 19.46 5.66
N SER A 212 14.61 20.47 4.96
CA SER A 212 13.88 21.74 4.82
C SER A 212 12.62 21.53 3.95
N GLY A 213 11.49 22.11 4.37
CA GLY A 213 10.23 22.03 3.64
C GLY A 213 9.08 21.39 4.41
N GLY A 214 9.37 20.65 5.47
CA GLY A 214 8.49 20.29 6.59
C GLY A 214 7.23 19.49 6.33
N HIS A 215 6.59 19.57 5.16
CA HIS A 215 5.37 18.85 4.81
C HIS A 215 5.16 18.80 3.29
N PRO A 216 4.40 17.83 2.77
CA PRO A 216 4.15 17.73 1.34
C PRO A 216 3.21 18.85 0.85
N THR A 217 3.37 19.20 -0.42
CA THR A 217 2.49 20.04 -1.21
C THR A 217 1.99 19.25 -2.41
N ASN A 218 1.15 19.87 -3.25
CA ASN A 218 0.68 19.22 -4.48
C ASN A 218 1.85 18.81 -5.39
N GLY A 219 1.90 17.55 -5.77
CA GLY A 219 2.97 16.97 -6.59
C GLY A 219 4.22 16.54 -5.81
N THR A 220 4.32 16.82 -4.51
CA THR A 220 5.40 16.29 -3.67
C THR A 220 5.41 14.77 -3.70
N GLN A 221 6.60 14.18 -3.68
CA GLN A 221 6.76 12.73 -3.67
C GLN A 221 7.52 12.28 -2.43
N LEU A 222 7.11 11.16 -1.87
CA LEU A 222 7.88 10.36 -0.91
C LEU A 222 8.18 9.00 -1.53
N ARG A 223 9.24 8.36 -1.05
CA ARG A 223 9.49 6.95 -1.30
C ARG A 223 8.99 6.16 -0.10
N LEU A 224 8.16 5.14 -0.35
CA LEU A 224 7.50 4.39 0.71
C LEU A 224 7.36 2.94 0.30
N ASN A 225 7.47 2.03 1.26
CA ASN A 225 7.02 0.65 1.07
C ASN A 225 6.06 0.25 2.19
N LEU A 226 5.13 -0.62 1.83
CA LEU A 226 4.18 -1.22 2.73
C LEU A 226 4.47 -2.72 2.71
N ASN A 227 4.67 -3.28 3.86
CA ASN A 227 5.09 -4.67 3.99
C ASN A 227 4.19 -5.38 5.00
N ARG A 228 4.19 -6.70 4.95
CA ARG A 228 3.54 -7.56 5.93
C ARG A 228 4.42 -8.77 6.17
N ILE A 229 4.56 -9.16 7.41
CA ILE A 229 5.02 -10.50 7.79
C ILE A 229 3.81 -11.25 8.32
N ASN A 230 3.58 -12.43 7.77
CA ASN A 230 2.52 -13.34 8.19
C ASN A 230 3.16 -14.61 8.76
N TRP A 231 2.75 -14.97 9.94
CA TRP A 231 3.17 -16.20 10.59
C TRP A 231 2.09 -17.27 10.44
N ASN A 232 2.43 -18.36 9.75
CA ASN A 232 1.48 -19.43 9.41
C ASN A 232 1.26 -20.44 10.55
N THR A 233 1.98 -20.29 11.62
CA THR A 233 1.81 -21.08 12.87
C THR A 233 1.93 -20.14 14.06
N PRO A 234 1.09 -20.30 15.08
CA PRO A 234 1.18 -19.48 16.29
C PRO A 234 2.57 -19.58 16.89
N ALA A 235 3.21 -18.44 17.12
CA ALA A 235 4.41 -18.39 17.93
C ALA A 235 4.06 -18.80 19.37
N THR A 236 4.96 -19.43 20.07
CA THR A 236 4.81 -19.63 21.51
C THR A 236 4.80 -18.27 22.21
N PRO A 237 3.95 -18.03 23.25
CA PRO A 237 3.94 -16.78 23.96
C PRO A 237 5.34 -16.33 24.38
N GLY A 238 5.78 -15.16 23.92
CA GLY A 238 7.11 -14.61 24.15
C GLY A 238 8.25 -15.27 23.37
N GLY A 239 7.95 -16.06 22.35
CA GLY A 239 8.91 -16.70 21.45
C GLY A 239 8.67 -16.41 19.98
N LEU A 240 9.63 -16.73 19.17
CA LEU A 240 9.52 -16.75 17.71
C LEU A 240 8.56 -17.86 17.29
N GLY A 241 7.79 -17.63 16.24
CA GLY A 241 7.06 -18.69 15.53
C GLY A 241 7.98 -19.81 15.07
N ALA A 242 7.40 -20.88 14.57
CA ALA A 242 8.21 -21.96 14.02
C ALA A 242 9.09 -21.45 12.88
N ALA A 243 10.38 -21.75 12.91
CA ALA A 243 11.31 -21.32 11.89
C ALA A 243 10.82 -21.73 10.49
N GLY A 244 10.74 -20.78 9.57
CA GLY A 244 10.26 -20.98 8.21
C GLY A 244 8.73 -21.00 8.04
N SER A 245 7.97 -20.62 9.07
CA SER A 245 6.50 -20.46 8.97
C SER A 245 6.10 -19.06 8.53
N ASP A 246 7.02 -18.10 8.59
CA ASP A 246 6.83 -16.71 8.20
C ASP A 246 6.79 -16.51 6.68
N THR A 247 5.94 -15.63 6.23
CA THR A 247 5.82 -15.25 4.82
C THR A 247 5.83 -13.73 4.71
N TYR A 248 6.60 -13.21 3.76
CA TYR A 248 6.90 -11.81 3.61
C TYR A 248 6.21 -11.23 2.37
N TYR A 249 5.50 -10.13 2.54
CA TYR A 249 4.77 -9.44 1.48
C TYR A 249 5.22 -7.99 1.36
N ALA A 250 5.24 -7.46 0.14
CA ALA A 250 5.59 -6.08 -0.14
C ALA A 250 4.69 -5.47 -1.21
N TRP A 251 4.32 -4.20 -1.03
CA TRP A 251 3.62 -3.41 -2.04
C TRP A 251 4.54 -3.12 -3.24
N SER A 252 5.76 -2.70 -2.96
CA SER A 252 6.82 -2.58 -3.96
C SER A 252 7.83 -3.72 -3.72
N PRO A 253 7.92 -4.69 -4.62
CA PRO A 253 8.78 -5.86 -4.42
C PRO A 253 10.23 -5.50 -4.14
N VAL A 254 10.87 -6.28 -3.28
CA VAL A 254 12.26 -6.11 -2.84
C VAL A 254 13.11 -7.34 -3.22
N PRO A 255 13.19 -7.71 -4.50
CA PRO A 255 13.88 -8.93 -4.93
C PRO A 255 15.35 -8.90 -4.53
N GLY A 256 15.91 -10.06 -4.19
CA GLY A 256 17.29 -10.20 -3.79
C GLY A 256 17.63 -11.63 -3.34
N ALA A 257 18.85 -11.85 -2.88
CA ALA A 257 19.30 -13.16 -2.43
C ALA A 257 18.67 -13.61 -1.10
N SER A 258 18.15 -12.66 -0.32
CA SER A 258 17.47 -12.92 0.95
C SER A 258 16.36 -11.92 1.14
N VAL A 259 15.36 -12.27 1.95
CA VAL A 259 14.31 -11.36 2.37
C VAL A 259 14.92 -10.21 3.17
N SER A 260 14.58 -9.00 2.80
CA SER A 260 14.86 -7.80 3.60
C SER A 260 14.02 -6.66 3.06
N PHE A 261 13.28 -6.01 3.92
CA PHE A 261 12.52 -4.81 3.57
C PHE A 261 13.37 -3.53 3.63
N HIS A 262 14.52 -3.56 4.31
CA HIS A 262 15.47 -2.44 4.40
C HIS A 262 16.18 -2.16 3.07
N ARG A 263 15.40 -1.86 2.02
CA ARG A 263 15.90 -1.59 0.67
C ARG A 263 15.27 -0.31 0.10
N PRO A 264 15.66 0.89 0.57
CA PRO A 264 15.06 2.15 0.13
C PRO A 264 15.06 2.35 -1.39
N ALA A 265 16.01 1.77 -2.10
CA ALA A 265 16.08 1.82 -3.56
C ALA A 265 14.87 1.13 -4.24
N ASN A 266 14.23 0.18 -3.56
CA ASN A 266 13.06 -0.55 -4.04
C ASN A 266 11.72 0.04 -3.57
N PHE A 267 11.72 1.05 -2.70
CA PHE A 267 10.47 1.65 -2.24
C PHE A 267 9.66 2.21 -3.41
N GLY A 268 8.36 2.08 -3.34
CA GLY A 268 7.43 2.68 -4.28
C GLY A 268 7.40 4.21 -4.18
N THR A 269 6.63 4.86 -5.02
CA THR A 269 6.48 6.31 -5.03
C THR A 269 5.06 6.69 -4.61
N VAL A 270 4.94 7.52 -3.58
CA VAL A 270 3.69 8.15 -3.18
C VAL A 270 3.72 9.61 -3.62
N THR A 271 2.79 10.01 -4.47
CA THR A 271 2.62 11.39 -4.91
C THR A 271 1.44 12.02 -4.18
N PHE A 272 1.65 13.17 -3.57
CA PHE A 272 0.61 13.88 -2.84
C PHE A 272 -0.18 14.80 -3.79
N THR A 273 -1.52 14.77 -3.68
CA THR A 273 -2.40 15.73 -4.37
C THR A 273 -3.25 16.48 -3.38
N THR A 274 -3.48 17.77 -3.66
CA THR A 274 -4.41 18.60 -2.88
C THR A 274 -5.87 18.27 -3.15
N ASN A 275 -6.17 17.45 -4.16
CA ASN A 275 -7.51 16.93 -4.35
C ASN A 275 -7.89 16.05 -3.16
N SER A 276 -9.09 16.29 -2.64
CA SER A 276 -9.67 15.44 -1.59
C SER A 276 -10.20 14.13 -2.17
N VAL A 277 -10.30 13.11 -1.33
CA VAL A 277 -11.11 11.94 -1.66
C VAL A 277 -12.54 12.38 -1.97
N PRO A 278 -13.24 11.72 -2.90
CA PRO A 278 -14.63 12.05 -3.17
C PRO A 278 -15.49 11.92 -1.90
N ALA A 279 -16.40 12.84 -1.69
CA ALA A 279 -17.37 12.68 -0.61
C ALA A 279 -18.26 11.45 -0.87
N PRO A 280 -18.66 10.72 0.18
CA PRO A 280 -19.59 9.60 0.03
C PRO A 280 -20.93 10.13 -0.51
N THR A 281 -21.49 9.43 -1.49
CA THR A 281 -22.78 9.76 -2.08
C THR A 281 -23.80 8.71 -1.68
N TRP A 282 -24.98 9.16 -1.28
CA TRP A 282 -26.13 8.29 -1.10
C TRP A 282 -26.93 8.24 -2.41
N GLN A 283 -27.27 7.04 -2.83
CA GLN A 283 -28.11 6.83 -4.02
C GLN A 283 -29.48 6.33 -3.60
N PHE A 284 -30.51 7.09 -3.95
CA PHE A 284 -31.88 6.68 -3.78
C PHE A 284 -32.21 5.52 -4.73
N THR A 285 -32.64 4.41 -4.20
CA THR A 285 -32.96 3.21 -4.99
C THR A 285 -34.46 2.91 -5.06
N GLY A 286 -35.27 3.50 -4.19
CA GLY A 286 -36.71 3.31 -4.21
C GLY A 286 -37.43 3.89 -3.01
N GLN A 287 -38.75 3.82 -3.11
CA GLN A 287 -39.65 4.16 -2.00
C GLN A 287 -40.80 3.16 -1.94
N THR A 288 -41.23 2.82 -0.75
CA THR A 288 -42.39 1.98 -0.51
C THR A 288 -43.23 2.55 0.61
N LEU A 289 -44.55 2.34 0.53
CA LEU A 289 -45.44 2.62 1.64
C LEU A 289 -45.63 1.31 2.43
N ALA A 290 -45.15 1.28 3.67
CA ALA A 290 -45.32 0.17 4.59
C ALA A 290 -46.27 0.62 5.71
N ASP A 291 -47.48 0.12 5.68
CA ASP A 291 -48.58 0.58 6.52
C ASP A 291 -48.83 2.09 6.37
N THR A 292 -48.51 2.86 7.39
CA THR A 292 -48.61 4.34 7.39
C THR A 292 -47.25 5.03 7.21
N ASN A 293 -46.17 4.26 7.04
CA ASN A 293 -44.82 4.78 6.95
C ASN A 293 -44.33 4.78 5.50
N LEU A 294 -43.80 5.92 5.04
CA LEU A 294 -43.07 6.01 3.78
C LEU A 294 -41.62 5.59 4.04
N VAL A 295 -41.21 4.46 3.45
CA VAL A 295 -39.86 3.92 3.57
C VAL A 295 -39.06 4.30 2.32
N PHE A 296 -37.98 5.00 2.53
CA PHE A 296 -36.99 5.31 1.50
C PHE A 296 -35.89 4.26 1.52
N SER A 297 -35.56 3.74 0.36
CA SER A 297 -34.44 2.79 0.19
C SER A 297 -33.33 3.46 -0.61
N GLY A 298 -32.12 3.18 -0.21
CA GLY A 298 -30.95 3.74 -0.89
C GLY A 298 -29.70 2.94 -0.58
N SER A 299 -28.63 3.22 -1.32
CA SER A 299 -27.29 2.73 -1.06
C SER A 299 -26.37 3.90 -0.79
N GLY A 300 -25.45 3.72 0.14
CA GLY A 300 -24.47 4.73 0.52
C GLY A 300 -23.37 4.11 1.35
N HIS A 301 -22.48 4.92 1.85
CA HIS A 301 -21.37 4.49 2.66
C HIS A 301 -21.85 3.93 4.02
N PRO A 302 -21.45 2.73 4.44
CA PRO A 302 -21.66 2.24 5.82
C PRO A 302 -21.04 3.24 6.82
N GLY A 303 -21.83 3.62 7.84
CA GLY A 303 -21.38 4.60 8.83
C GLY A 303 -21.46 6.07 8.37
N GLY A 304 -21.74 6.34 7.10
CA GLY A 304 -21.96 7.70 6.61
C GLY A 304 -23.19 8.36 7.22
N THR A 305 -23.08 9.66 7.56
CA THR A 305 -24.22 10.45 8.00
C THR A 305 -24.89 11.10 6.80
N TYR A 306 -26.17 10.85 6.62
CA TYR A 306 -26.96 11.40 5.53
C TYR A 306 -28.13 12.19 6.10
N TRP A 307 -28.36 13.38 5.54
CA TRP A 307 -29.46 14.25 5.95
C TRP A 307 -30.63 14.06 4.99
N VAL A 308 -31.79 13.73 5.54
CA VAL A 308 -33.04 13.76 4.79
C VAL A 308 -33.66 15.12 4.98
N LEU A 309 -33.59 15.94 3.94
CA LEU A 309 -34.23 17.25 3.93
C LEU A 309 -35.67 17.10 3.46
N VAL A 310 -36.59 17.69 4.19
CA VAL A 310 -38.03 17.70 3.86
C VAL A 310 -38.53 19.13 3.66
N ALA A 311 -39.47 19.28 2.76
CA ALA A 311 -40.13 20.56 2.55
C ALA A 311 -41.63 20.34 2.27
N THR A 312 -42.46 21.23 2.71
CA THR A 312 -43.90 21.23 2.42
C THR A 312 -44.22 21.61 0.97
N ASN A 313 -43.26 22.19 0.27
CA ASN A 313 -43.35 22.58 -1.13
C ASN A 313 -42.02 22.26 -1.83
N ALA A 314 -42.03 21.34 -2.78
CA ALA A 314 -40.85 20.92 -3.53
C ALA A 314 -40.30 21.99 -4.50
N SER A 315 -41.05 23.04 -4.74
CA SER A 315 -40.55 24.17 -5.54
C SER A 315 -39.70 25.19 -4.77
N LEU A 316 -39.57 25.01 -3.45
CA LEU A 316 -38.64 25.82 -2.64
C LEU A 316 -37.20 25.48 -2.95
N ALA A 317 -36.33 26.47 -2.86
CA ALA A 317 -34.90 26.22 -2.95
C ALA A 317 -34.45 25.24 -1.87
N MET A 318 -33.54 24.32 -2.18
CA MET A 318 -33.05 23.28 -1.26
C MET A 318 -32.56 23.84 0.09
N ALA A 319 -32.00 25.07 0.09
CA ALA A 319 -31.57 25.73 1.32
C ALA A 319 -32.73 26.04 2.30
N SER A 320 -33.99 25.95 1.86
CA SER A 320 -35.18 26.14 2.68
C SER A 320 -35.79 24.84 3.19
N TRP A 321 -35.16 23.71 2.91
CA TRP A 321 -35.62 22.39 3.38
C TRP A 321 -34.99 22.11 4.77
N THR A 322 -35.72 21.47 5.63
CA THR A 322 -35.32 21.15 7.02
C THR A 322 -35.19 19.66 7.24
#